data_240ad3430dbe8db4f9d37b465e72882f
#
_entry.id   240ad3430dbe8db4f9d37b465e72882f
#
_cell.length_a   1.000
_cell.length_b   1.000
_cell.length_c   1.000
_cell.angle_alpha   90.00
_cell.angle_beta   90.00
_cell.angle_gamma   90.00
#
_symmetry.space_group_name_H-M   'P 1'
#
loop_
_entity.id
_entity.type
_entity.pdbx_description
1 polymer ?
#
loop_
_entity_poly.entity_id
_entity_poly.type
_entity_poly.pdbx_seq_one_letter_code
_entity_poly.pdbx_strand_id
1 'polypeptide(L)'
;KNYLLRLGWSHGDKEIFSQEEMIKLFSLKNIGKSSSRLDIEKLKNINNHYIKNTYEKDLLVIIKKSEKTLSKVQEKSILKILPEIKKSSKTIVEIIASLSFIIKERPIKINEDSKKILTLEEKKNIEKIKKMLQTLDTWDTSNIEQLLKDFSISEELKFKDIALPLRAILTGTLSSPSIYNILDCLGKDEVIKRINDIL
;
A
#
# COMPACT_ATOMS: atom_id res chain seq x y z
N LYS A 1 -4.09 3.11 -24.11
CA LYS A 1 -3.58 2.98 -25.50
C LYS A 1 -3.07 1.57 -25.77
N ASN A 2 -2.20 1.02 -24.92
CA ASN A 2 -1.63 -0.32 -25.09
C ASN A 2 -2.72 -1.40 -25.12
N TYR A 3 -3.69 -1.35 -24.19
CA TYR A 3 -4.79 -2.29 -24.15
C TYR A 3 -5.67 -2.22 -25.43
N LEU A 4 -6.03 -1.00 -25.86
CA LEU A 4 -6.83 -0.79 -27.08
C LEU A 4 -6.11 -1.30 -28.33
N LEU A 5 -4.79 -1.10 -28.42
CA LEU A 5 -4.00 -1.67 -29.51
C LEU A 5 -4.15 -3.20 -29.55
N ARG A 6 -4.05 -3.86 -28.40
CA ARG A 6 -4.17 -5.32 -28.27
C ARG A 6 -5.61 -5.85 -28.46
N LEU A 7 -6.59 -4.98 -28.46
CA LEU A 7 -8.01 -5.33 -28.61
C LEU A 7 -8.39 -5.65 -30.08
N GLY A 8 -7.56 -6.20 -30.82
CA GLY A 8 -7.83 -6.62 -32.21
C GLY A 8 -6.57 -6.68 -33.08
N TRP A 9 -5.42 -6.35 -32.49
CA TRP A 9 -4.12 -6.43 -33.14
C TRP A 9 -3.14 -7.23 -32.26
N SER A 10 -2.22 -7.95 -32.91
CA SER A 10 -1.19 -8.72 -32.22
C SER A 10 0.16 -8.63 -32.93
N HIS A 11 1.23 -8.74 -32.13
CA HIS A 11 2.59 -8.88 -32.61
C HIS A 11 3.30 -9.95 -31.77
N GLY A 12 3.15 -11.20 -32.19
CA GLY A 12 3.53 -12.36 -31.39
C GLY A 12 2.85 -12.37 -30.04
N ASP A 13 3.58 -12.81 -29.01
CA ASP A 13 3.11 -12.91 -27.61
C ASP A 13 3.33 -11.63 -26.80
N LYS A 14 3.94 -10.60 -27.42
CA LYS A 14 4.23 -9.34 -26.73
C LYS A 14 2.94 -8.61 -26.34
N GLU A 15 2.81 -8.25 -25.07
CA GLU A 15 1.62 -7.58 -24.53
C GLU A 15 1.86 -6.10 -24.20
N ILE A 16 3.07 -5.75 -23.81
CA ILE A 16 3.44 -4.38 -23.41
C ILE A 16 4.30 -3.73 -24.48
N PHE A 17 3.88 -2.55 -24.90
CA PHE A 17 4.55 -1.78 -25.95
C PHE A 17 4.75 -0.34 -25.51
N SER A 18 5.92 0.24 -25.81
CA SER A 18 6.10 1.69 -25.75
C SER A 18 5.30 2.38 -26.87
N GLN A 19 5.11 3.68 -26.78
CA GLN A 19 4.41 4.41 -27.83
C GLN A 19 5.17 4.34 -29.18
N GLU A 20 6.49 4.41 -29.15
CA GLU A 20 7.36 4.29 -30.32
C GLU A 20 7.23 2.88 -30.94
N GLU A 21 7.22 1.85 -30.12
CA GLU A 21 7.01 0.48 -30.57
C GLU A 21 5.62 0.29 -31.19
N MET A 22 4.57 0.87 -30.60
CA MET A 22 3.22 0.83 -31.15
C MET A 22 3.19 1.42 -32.56
N ILE A 23 3.82 2.58 -32.74
CA ILE A 23 3.88 3.26 -34.07
C ILE A 23 4.69 2.44 -35.05
N LYS A 24 5.85 1.93 -34.64
CA LYS A 24 6.78 1.21 -35.51
C LYS A 24 6.25 -0.15 -35.96
N LEU A 25 5.59 -0.88 -35.05
CA LEU A 25 5.20 -2.29 -35.26
C LEU A 25 3.78 -2.43 -35.81
N PHE A 26 2.93 -1.40 -35.65
CA PHE A 26 1.54 -1.48 -36.07
C PHE A 26 1.42 -1.71 -37.57
N SER A 27 0.62 -2.70 -37.95
CA SER A 27 0.31 -3.02 -39.33
C SER A 27 -1.14 -3.45 -39.46
N LEU A 28 -1.85 -2.93 -40.45
CA LEU A 28 -3.21 -3.31 -40.79
C LEU A 28 -3.33 -4.81 -41.13
N LYS A 29 -2.26 -5.42 -41.60
CA LYS A 29 -2.22 -6.86 -41.96
C LYS A 29 -2.39 -7.77 -40.74
N ASN A 30 -2.04 -7.29 -39.57
CA ASN A 30 -2.08 -8.03 -38.29
C ASN A 30 -3.35 -7.75 -37.48
N ILE A 31 -4.34 -7.07 -38.06
CA ILE A 31 -5.65 -6.87 -37.41
C ILE A 31 -6.46 -8.15 -37.57
N GLY A 32 -6.91 -8.69 -36.41
CA GLY A 32 -7.79 -9.84 -36.36
C GLY A 32 -9.17 -9.54 -36.96
N LYS A 33 -9.75 -10.53 -37.64
CA LYS A 33 -11.08 -10.40 -38.27
C LYS A 33 -12.23 -10.80 -37.31
N SER A 34 -11.91 -11.42 -36.18
CA SER A 34 -12.89 -11.80 -35.16
C SER A 34 -13.26 -10.60 -34.26
N SER A 35 -14.48 -10.61 -33.74
CA SER A 35 -14.92 -9.63 -32.74
C SER A 35 -14.06 -9.70 -31.48
N SER A 36 -13.56 -8.54 -31.04
CA SER A 36 -12.75 -8.45 -29.82
C SER A 36 -13.66 -8.32 -28.60
N ARG A 37 -13.32 -9.03 -27.52
CA ARG A 37 -14.01 -8.93 -26.24
C ARG A 37 -13.21 -8.09 -25.26
N LEU A 38 -13.91 -7.17 -24.58
CA LEU A 38 -13.30 -6.39 -23.50
C LEU A 38 -13.00 -7.30 -22.31
N ASP A 39 -11.74 -7.39 -21.91
CA ASP A 39 -11.25 -8.12 -20.75
C ASP A 39 -10.70 -7.14 -19.72
N ILE A 40 -11.49 -6.88 -18.68
CA ILE A 40 -11.15 -5.93 -17.62
C ILE A 40 -9.96 -6.41 -16.78
N GLU A 41 -9.83 -7.71 -16.53
CA GLU A 41 -8.68 -8.21 -15.76
C GLU A 41 -7.37 -8.07 -16.56
N LYS A 42 -7.40 -8.31 -17.85
CA LYS A 42 -6.27 -8.05 -18.74
C LYS A 42 -5.90 -6.56 -18.76
N LEU A 43 -6.90 -5.67 -18.83
CA LEU A 43 -6.70 -4.22 -18.75
C LEU A 43 -6.02 -3.83 -17.42
N LYS A 44 -6.51 -4.35 -16.29
CA LYS A 44 -5.92 -4.11 -14.96
C LYS A 44 -4.48 -4.64 -14.87
N ASN A 45 -4.18 -5.79 -15.44
CA ASN A 45 -2.84 -6.36 -15.42
C ASN A 45 -1.85 -5.51 -16.24
N ILE A 46 -2.26 -5.04 -17.41
CA ILE A 46 -1.47 -4.08 -18.20
C ILE A 46 -1.27 -2.79 -17.41
N ASN A 47 -2.32 -2.27 -16.77
CA ASN A 47 -2.24 -1.05 -15.96
C ASN A 47 -1.29 -1.21 -14.75
N ASN A 48 -1.30 -2.38 -14.09
CA ASN A 48 -0.34 -2.69 -13.02
C ASN A 48 1.12 -2.60 -13.50
N HIS A 49 1.40 -3.06 -14.73
CA HIS A 49 2.74 -2.91 -15.30
C HIS A 49 3.17 -1.44 -15.38
N TYR A 50 2.29 -0.56 -15.85
CA TYR A 50 2.59 0.87 -15.92
C TYR A 50 2.71 1.51 -14.55
N ILE A 51 1.83 1.17 -13.60
CA ILE A 51 1.90 1.65 -12.20
C ILE A 51 3.26 1.27 -11.58
N LYS A 52 3.69 0.02 -11.71
CA LYS A 52 4.98 -0.45 -11.17
C LYS A 52 6.17 0.33 -11.71
N ASN A 53 6.12 0.72 -12.99
CA ASN A 53 7.21 1.41 -13.67
C ASN A 53 7.09 2.95 -13.60
N THR A 54 6.04 3.49 -12.99
CA THR A 54 5.89 4.93 -12.78
C THR A 54 6.65 5.35 -11.52
N TYR A 55 7.36 6.48 -11.57
CA TYR A 55 8.04 7.04 -10.41
C TYR A 55 7.04 7.46 -9.33
N GLU A 56 7.40 7.29 -8.06
CA GLU A 56 6.55 7.59 -6.91
C GLU A 56 6.09 9.06 -6.89
N LYS A 57 6.94 9.97 -7.32
CA LYS A 57 6.61 11.42 -7.43
C LYS A 57 5.49 11.66 -8.45
N ASP A 58 5.50 10.95 -9.57
CA ASP A 58 4.49 11.08 -10.61
C ASP A 58 3.16 10.45 -10.17
N LEU A 59 3.22 9.30 -9.47
CA LEU A 59 2.05 8.71 -8.84
C LEU A 59 1.45 9.64 -7.79
N LEU A 60 2.27 10.31 -6.99
CA LEU A 60 1.79 11.30 -6.01
C LEU A 60 1.04 12.45 -6.68
N VAL A 61 1.53 12.94 -7.84
CA VAL A 61 0.81 13.97 -8.61
C VAL A 61 -0.57 13.50 -9.04
N ILE A 62 -0.68 12.23 -9.47
CA ILE A 62 -1.98 11.64 -9.85
C ILE A 62 -2.89 11.51 -8.63
N ILE A 63 -2.38 11.01 -7.50
CA ILE A 63 -3.12 10.88 -6.24
C ILE A 63 -3.65 12.24 -5.79
N LYS A 64 -2.84 13.30 -5.84
CA LYS A 64 -3.25 14.66 -5.47
C LYS A 64 -4.36 15.25 -6.33
N LYS A 65 -4.56 14.77 -7.55
CA LYS A 65 -5.71 15.19 -8.38
C LYS A 65 -7.04 14.64 -7.84
N SER A 66 -7.01 13.48 -7.21
CA SER A 66 -8.17 12.83 -6.60
C SER A 66 -8.35 13.29 -5.14
N GLU A 67 -7.25 13.42 -4.40
CA GLU A 67 -7.20 13.80 -2.99
C GLU A 67 -6.65 15.22 -2.85
N LYS A 68 -7.51 16.22 -2.92
CA LYS A 68 -7.15 17.64 -3.09
C LYS A 68 -6.43 18.29 -1.89
N THR A 69 -6.47 17.69 -0.70
CA THR A 69 -6.01 18.29 0.57
C THR A 69 -5.01 17.42 1.33
N LEU A 70 -3.91 17.04 0.68
CA LEU A 70 -2.82 16.35 1.38
C LEU A 70 -1.86 17.36 2.02
N SER A 71 -1.57 17.20 3.30
CA SER A 71 -0.51 17.94 3.97
C SER A 71 0.88 17.46 3.51
N LYS A 72 1.90 18.30 3.67
CA LYS A 72 3.29 17.91 3.35
C LYS A 72 3.78 16.69 4.14
N VAL A 73 3.27 16.51 5.36
CA VAL A 73 3.59 15.31 6.18
C VAL A 73 3.00 14.07 5.54
N GLN A 74 1.72 14.11 5.15
CA GLN A 74 1.07 13.01 4.44
C GLN A 74 1.75 12.70 3.10
N GLU A 75 2.13 13.70 2.32
CA GLU A 75 2.88 13.52 1.06
C GLU A 75 4.20 12.74 1.30
N LYS A 76 4.95 13.11 2.35
CA LYS A 76 6.20 12.43 2.74
C LYS A 76 5.93 10.97 3.13
N SER A 77 4.92 10.72 3.94
CA SER A 77 4.52 9.37 4.36
C SER A 77 4.08 8.51 3.17
N ILE A 78 3.30 9.09 2.25
CA ILE A 78 2.87 8.43 1.01
C ILE A 78 4.09 8.04 0.17
N LEU A 79 5.03 8.95 -0.07
CA LEU A 79 6.23 8.67 -0.86
C LEU A 79 7.07 7.53 -0.27
N LYS A 80 7.13 7.40 1.05
CA LYS A 80 7.84 6.30 1.72
C LYS A 80 7.22 4.92 1.45
N ILE A 81 5.88 4.83 1.43
CA ILE A 81 5.20 3.53 1.33
C ILE A 81 4.77 3.17 -0.09
N LEU A 82 4.71 4.12 -1.02
CA LEU A 82 4.32 3.89 -2.41
C LEU A 82 5.13 2.79 -3.11
N PRO A 83 6.46 2.64 -2.91
CA PRO A 83 7.23 1.56 -3.53
C PRO A 83 6.70 0.16 -3.21
N GLU A 84 6.09 -0.03 -2.03
CA GLU A 84 5.47 -1.29 -1.65
C GLU A 84 4.05 -1.42 -2.22
N ILE A 85 3.23 -0.40 -2.03
CA ILE A 85 1.81 -0.42 -2.45
C ILE A 85 1.69 -0.64 -3.96
N LYS A 86 2.51 0.03 -4.78
CA LYS A 86 2.45 -0.09 -6.24
C LYS A 86 2.76 -1.49 -6.78
N LYS A 87 3.44 -2.35 -6.00
CA LYS A 87 3.77 -3.72 -6.43
C LYS A 87 2.52 -4.59 -6.61
N SER A 88 1.50 -4.41 -5.79
CA SER A 88 0.26 -5.20 -5.80
C SER A 88 -0.93 -4.48 -6.42
N SER A 89 -0.91 -3.13 -6.46
CA SER A 89 -2.04 -2.34 -6.93
C SER A 89 -2.18 -2.38 -8.44
N LYS A 90 -3.37 -2.67 -8.92
CA LYS A 90 -3.70 -2.70 -10.35
C LYS A 90 -4.28 -1.38 -10.85
N THR A 91 -4.75 -0.52 -9.95
CA THR A 91 -5.38 0.76 -10.29
C THR A 91 -4.99 1.86 -9.30
N ILE A 92 -5.14 3.12 -9.71
CA ILE A 92 -4.95 4.28 -8.81
C ILE A 92 -5.98 4.26 -7.67
N VAL A 93 -7.19 3.78 -7.93
CA VAL A 93 -8.24 3.63 -6.89
C VAL A 93 -7.77 2.67 -5.79
N GLU A 94 -7.17 1.54 -6.16
CA GLU A 94 -6.58 0.59 -5.20
C GLU A 94 -5.42 1.20 -4.41
N ILE A 95 -4.57 2.01 -5.06
CA ILE A 95 -3.51 2.75 -4.37
C ILE A 95 -4.11 3.70 -3.32
N ILE A 96 -5.09 4.52 -3.70
CA ILE A 96 -5.75 5.47 -2.79
C ILE A 96 -6.43 4.73 -1.63
N ALA A 97 -7.10 3.63 -1.91
CA ALA A 97 -7.71 2.79 -0.86
C ALA A 97 -6.66 2.26 0.12
N SER A 98 -5.52 1.79 -0.37
CA SER A 98 -4.40 1.31 0.46
C SER A 98 -3.73 2.43 1.26
N LEU A 99 -3.78 3.67 0.78
CA LEU A 99 -3.25 4.87 1.47
C LEU A 99 -4.25 5.50 2.44
N SER A 100 -5.48 4.99 2.52
CA SER A 100 -6.57 5.60 3.30
C SER A 100 -6.19 5.88 4.76
N PHE A 101 -5.33 5.05 5.37
CA PHE A 101 -4.85 5.23 6.73
C PHE A 101 -3.90 6.44 6.91
N ILE A 102 -3.29 6.94 5.82
CA ILE A 102 -2.48 8.16 5.83
C ILE A 102 -3.35 9.38 5.51
N ILE A 103 -4.32 9.21 4.60
CA ILE A 103 -5.14 10.29 4.06
C ILE A 103 -6.20 10.72 5.07
N LYS A 104 -6.83 9.77 5.78
CA LYS A 104 -7.90 10.04 6.75
C LYS A 104 -7.37 10.70 8.03
N GLU A 105 -8.20 11.57 8.57
CA GLU A 105 -7.94 12.21 9.88
C GLU A 105 -8.09 11.22 11.03
N ARG A 106 -7.43 11.52 12.15
CA ARG A 106 -7.56 10.80 13.42
C ARG A 106 -8.82 11.23 14.17
N PRO A 107 -9.39 10.33 15.01
CA PRO A 107 -9.04 8.91 15.22
C PRO A 107 -9.38 8.02 14.02
N ILE A 108 -8.52 7.04 13.74
CA ILE A 108 -8.76 6.07 12.65
C ILE A 108 -9.95 5.19 13.00
N LYS A 109 -10.93 5.14 12.10
CA LYS A 109 -12.10 4.26 12.28
C LYS A 109 -11.71 2.81 12.06
N ILE A 110 -11.77 2.02 13.13
CA ILE A 110 -11.50 0.59 13.12
C ILE A 110 -12.73 -0.16 12.62
N ASN A 111 -12.56 -1.07 11.66
CA ASN A 111 -13.65 -1.93 11.18
C ASN A 111 -14.00 -3.03 12.19
N GLU A 112 -15.18 -3.66 12.03
CA GLU A 112 -15.70 -4.62 13.01
C GLU A 112 -14.79 -5.85 13.20
N ASP A 113 -14.16 -6.35 12.14
CA ASP A 113 -13.27 -7.51 12.25
C ASP A 113 -11.96 -7.15 12.96
N SER A 114 -11.46 -5.94 12.77
CA SER A 114 -10.30 -5.42 13.49
C SER A 114 -10.60 -5.16 14.98
N LYS A 115 -11.83 -4.77 15.33
CA LYS A 115 -12.22 -4.60 16.73
C LYS A 115 -12.21 -5.92 17.50
N LYS A 116 -12.63 -7.03 16.87
CA LYS A 116 -12.70 -8.35 17.50
C LYS A 116 -11.34 -8.84 18.01
N ILE A 117 -10.24 -8.45 17.36
CA ILE A 117 -8.90 -8.87 17.76
C ILE A 117 -8.24 -7.96 18.79
N LEU A 118 -8.85 -6.83 19.16
CA LEU A 118 -8.32 -5.90 20.15
C LEU A 118 -8.86 -6.25 21.55
N THR A 119 -8.51 -7.43 22.06
CA THR A 119 -8.86 -7.88 23.41
C THR A 119 -8.07 -7.12 24.47
N LEU A 120 -8.37 -7.38 25.74
CA LEU A 120 -7.63 -6.76 26.85
C LEU A 120 -6.16 -7.21 26.89
N GLU A 121 -5.87 -8.43 26.48
CA GLU A 121 -4.51 -8.97 26.42
C GLU A 121 -3.69 -8.29 25.31
N GLU A 122 -4.24 -8.21 24.09
CA GLU A 122 -3.59 -7.50 22.99
C GLU A 122 -3.34 -6.03 23.35
N LYS A 123 -4.27 -5.36 24.02
CA LYS A 123 -4.06 -3.98 24.47
C LYS A 123 -2.91 -3.85 25.45
N LYS A 124 -2.74 -4.78 26.40
CA LYS A 124 -1.57 -4.80 27.29
C LYS A 124 -0.27 -4.99 26.54
N ASN A 125 -0.23 -5.90 25.55
CA ASN A 125 0.95 -6.10 24.72
C ASN A 125 1.28 -4.85 23.88
N ILE A 126 0.27 -4.22 23.31
CA ILE A 126 0.43 -2.96 22.58
C ILE A 126 0.97 -1.84 23.50
N GLU A 127 0.57 -1.79 24.75
CA GLU A 127 1.11 -0.81 25.69
C GLU A 127 2.59 -1.04 26.00
N LYS A 128 3.01 -2.30 26.14
CA LYS A 128 4.44 -2.64 26.28
C LYS A 128 5.22 -2.23 25.05
N ILE A 129 4.73 -2.60 23.86
CA ILE A 129 5.34 -2.22 22.58
C ILE A 129 5.43 -0.69 22.43
N LYS A 130 4.37 0.04 22.80
CA LYS A 130 4.39 1.51 22.79
C LYS A 130 5.57 2.08 23.59
N LYS A 131 5.78 1.58 24.82
CA LYS A 131 6.90 2.01 25.67
C LYS A 131 8.24 1.73 25.01
N MET A 132 8.43 0.56 24.42
CA MET A 132 9.67 0.23 23.67
C MET A 132 9.86 1.11 22.44
N LEU A 133 8.79 1.36 21.68
CA LEU A 133 8.85 2.26 20.50
C LEU A 133 9.20 3.70 20.90
N GLN A 134 8.77 4.14 22.09
CA GLN A 134 9.10 5.47 22.61
C GLN A 134 10.59 5.64 22.92
N THR A 135 11.27 4.58 23.34
CA THR A 135 12.72 4.61 23.66
C THR A 135 13.62 4.37 22.46
N LEU A 136 13.05 4.07 21.28
CA LEU A 136 13.85 3.81 20.08
C LEU A 136 14.55 5.10 19.60
N ASP A 137 15.88 5.10 19.57
CA ASP A 137 16.68 6.27 19.18
C ASP A 137 16.56 6.56 17.68
N THR A 138 16.67 5.54 16.85
CA THR A 138 16.58 5.67 15.39
C THR A 138 15.30 5.00 14.87
N TRP A 139 14.45 5.80 14.22
CA TRP A 139 13.17 5.36 13.68
C TRP A 139 13.29 5.01 12.21
N ASP A 140 13.59 3.76 11.94
CA ASP A 140 13.64 3.16 10.61
C ASP A 140 13.07 1.74 10.60
N THR A 141 12.84 1.20 9.41
CA THR A 141 12.25 -0.13 9.22
C THR A 141 13.06 -1.23 9.91
N SER A 142 14.40 -1.18 9.88
CA SER A 142 15.28 -2.23 10.44
C SER A 142 15.22 -2.26 11.96
N ASN A 143 15.33 -1.10 12.62
CA ASN A 143 15.26 -1.01 14.06
C ASN A 143 13.85 -1.34 14.60
N ILE A 144 12.80 -0.92 13.89
CA ILE A 144 11.41 -1.29 14.20
C ILE A 144 11.20 -2.80 14.07
N GLU A 145 11.71 -3.41 13.00
CA GLU A 145 11.62 -4.86 12.78
C GLU A 145 12.33 -5.63 13.88
N GLN A 146 13.55 -5.23 14.25
CA GLN A 146 14.31 -5.86 15.33
C GLN A 146 13.57 -5.76 16.66
N LEU A 147 13.08 -4.57 17.03
CA LEU A 147 12.32 -4.36 18.26
C LEU A 147 11.09 -5.26 18.35
N LEU A 148 10.30 -5.36 17.29
CA LEU A 148 9.09 -6.20 17.28
C LEU A 148 9.41 -7.69 17.28
N LYS A 149 10.51 -8.13 16.67
CA LYS A 149 10.99 -9.51 16.74
C LYS A 149 11.45 -9.86 18.15
N ASP A 150 12.26 -9.00 18.76
CA ASP A 150 12.77 -9.22 20.13
C ASP A 150 11.60 -9.27 21.13
N PHE A 151 10.60 -8.41 20.98
CA PHE A 151 9.37 -8.46 21.77
C PHE A 151 8.61 -9.78 21.57
N SER A 152 8.49 -10.25 20.33
CA SER A 152 7.84 -11.53 20.01
C SER A 152 8.51 -12.71 20.72
N ILE A 153 9.85 -12.71 20.75
CA ILE A 153 10.64 -13.76 21.42
C ILE A 153 10.52 -13.66 22.94
N SER A 154 10.66 -12.46 23.51
CA SER A 154 10.64 -12.25 24.96
C SER A 154 9.29 -12.56 25.62
N GLU A 155 8.19 -12.34 24.90
CA GLU A 155 6.83 -12.64 25.40
C GLU A 155 6.31 -13.99 24.90
N GLU A 156 7.12 -14.80 24.21
CA GLU A 156 6.76 -16.10 23.62
C GLU A 156 5.51 -16.05 22.71
N LEU A 157 5.31 -14.91 22.01
CA LEU A 157 4.18 -14.66 21.13
C LEU A 157 4.52 -14.97 19.68
N LYS A 158 3.55 -15.43 18.89
CA LYS A 158 3.69 -15.48 17.43
C LYS A 158 3.67 -14.06 16.88
N PHE A 159 4.55 -13.76 15.91
CA PHE A 159 4.62 -12.42 15.33
C PHE A 159 3.27 -11.87 14.82
N LYS A 160 2.40 -12.74 14.28
CA LYS A 160 1.06 -12.35 13.83
C LYS A 160 0.19 -11.79 14.95
N ASP A 161 0.38 -12.27 16.20
CA ASP A 161 -0.42 -11.87 17.34
C ASP A 161 -0.01 -10.47 17.86
N ILE A 162 1.13 -9.96 17.38
CA ILE A 162 1.61 -8.60 17.56
C ILE A 162 1.24 -7.73 16.36
N ALA A 163 1.51 -8.23 15.15
CA ALA A 163 1.36 -7.46 13.92
C ALA A 163 -0.10 -7.14 13.57
N LEU A 164 -1.04 -8.05 13.85
CA LEU A 164 -2.45 -7.83 13.54
C LEU A 164 -3.10 -6.75 14.44
N PRO A 165 -2.94 -6.76 15.77
CA PRO A 165 -3.43 -5.68 16.63
C PRO A 165 -2.81 -4.32 16.27
N LEU A 166 -1.49 -4.25 16.06
CA LEU A 166 -0.82 -3.01 15.62
C LEU A 166 -1.41 -2.50 14.31
N ARG A 167 -1.60 -3.40 13.33
CA ARG A 167 -2.18 -3.04 12.03
C ARG A 167 -3.61 -2.51 12.19
N ALA A 168 -4.44 -3.18 12.99
CA ALA A 168 -5.80 -2.74 13.30
C ALA A 168 -5.84 -1.31 13.86
N ILE A 169 -4.97 -1.01 14.82
CA ILE A 169 -4.87 0.31 15.46
C ILE A 169 -4.37 1.36 14.46
N LEU A 170 -3.32 1.04 13.70
CA LEU A 170 -2.65 2.01 12.84
C LEU A 170 -3.38 2.29 11.53
N THR A 171 -4.14 1.31 11.01
CA THR A 171 -4.78 1.42 9.69
C THR A 171 -6.30 1.25 9.69
N GLY A 172 -6.86 0.75 10.80
CA GLY A 172 -8.28 0.43 10.93
C GLY A 172 -8.70 -0.89 10.28
N THR A 173 -7.75 -1.63 9.66
CA THR A 173 -8.02 -2.87 8.91
C THR A 173 -6.98 -3.95 9.23
N LEU A 174 -7.30 -5.22 8.90
CA LEU A 174 -6.34 -6.33 9.03
C LEU A 174 -5.49 -6.55 7.78
N SER A 175 -5.89 -5.99 6.65
CA SER A 175 -5.18 -6.08 5.36
C SER A 175 -4.53 -4.74 5.02
N SER A 176 -3.21 -4.74 4.90
CA SER A 176 -2.42 -3.54 4.62
C SER A 176 -0.99 -3.94 4.22
N PRO A 177 -0.12 -3.01 3.83
CA PRO A 177 1.31 -3.26 3.64
C PRO A 177 2.01 -3.85 4.86
N SER A 178 3.30 -4.16 4.77
CA SER A 178 4.11 -4.62 5.90
C SER A 178 3.98 -3.70 7.11
N ILE A 179 3.81 -4.27 8.32
CA ILE A 179 3.65 -3.49 9.56
C ILE A 179 4.86 -2.57 9.82
N TYR A 180 6.06 -3.02 9.47
CA TYR A 180 7.27 -2.23 9.62
C TYR A 180 7.25 -0.99 8.74
N ASN A 181 6.82 -1.13 7.48
CA ASN A 181 6.68 -0.01 6.55
C ASN A 181 5.57 0.96 6.95
N ILE A 182 4.49 0.47 7.57
CA ILE A 182 3.43 1.32 8.12
C ILE A 182 3.97 2.16 9.27
N LEU A 183 4.66 1.53 10.23
CA LEU A 183 5.27 2.23 11.36
C LEU A 183 6.28 3.29 10.87
N ASP A 184 7.18 2.91 9.97
CA ASP A 184 8.19 3.82 9.43
C ASP A 184 7.58 4.98 8.64
N CYS A 185 6.59 4.75 7.80
CA CYS A 185 5.97 5.82 7.00
C CYS A 185 5.13 6.80 7.84
N LEU A 186 4.48 6.33 8.90
CA LEU A 186 3.73 7.19 9.82
C LEU A 186 4.64 8.04 10.71
N GLY A 187 5.80 7.49 11.10
CA GLY A 187 6.71 8.13 12.04
C GLY A 187 6.28 7.97 13.50
N LYS A 188 7.26 8.13 14.41
CA LYS A 188 7.13 7.86 15.84
C LYS A 188 5.92 8.57 16.48
N ASP A 189 5.82 9.87 16.28
CA ASP A 189 4.79 10.69 16.94
C ASP A 189 3.37 10.28 16.52
N GLU A 190 3.14 10.04 15.23
CA GLU A 190 1.82 9.65 14.72
C GLU A 190 1.44 8.23 15.20
N VAL A 191 2.40 7.31 15.23
CA VAL A 191 2.21 5.95 15.75
C VAL A 191 1.78 5.99 17.22
N ILE A 192 2.51 6.71 18.07
CA ILE A 192 2.20 6.82 19.50
C ILE A 192 0.82 7.45 19.71
N LYS A 193 0.48 8.48 18.94
CA LYS A 193 -0.84 9.11 19.02
C LYS A 193 -1.96 8.14 18.65
N ARG A 194 -1.82 7.34 17.58
CA ARG A 194 -2.84 6.33 17.19
C ARG A 194 -3.01 5.23 18.22
N ILE A 195 -1.92 4.79 18.82
CA ILE A 195 -1.99 3.81 19.90
C ILE A 195 -2.77 4.40 21.09
N ASN A 196 -2.52 5.65 21.46
CA ASN A 196 -3.23 6.33 22.55
C ASN A 196 -4.72 6.57 22.26
N ASP A 197 -5.13 6.70 20.99
CA ASP A 197 -6.55 6.84 20.63
C ASP A 197 -7.38 5.58 20.98
N ILE A 198 -6.72 4.42 21.22
CA ILE A 198 -7.38 3.11 21.40
C ILE A 198 -7.16 2.51 22.79
N LEU A 199 -6.05 2.84 23.46
CA LEU A 199 -5.76 2.39 24.83
C LEU A 199 -6.53 3.17 25.86
#